data_8dc2bf0f0b0ce9b03baed13122b2fdd8
#
_entry.id   8dc2bf0f0b0ce9b03baed13122b2fdd8
#
_cell.length_a   1.000
_cell.length_b   1.000
_cell.length_c   1.000
_cell.angle_alpha   90.00
_cell.angle_beta   90.00
_cell.angle_gamma   90.00
#
_symmetry.space_group_name_H-M   'P 1'
#
loop_
_entity.id
_entity.type
_entity.pdbx_description
1 polymer ?
#
loop_
_entity_poly.entity_id
_entity_poly.type
_entity_poly.pdbx_seq_one_letter_code
_entity_poly.pdbx_strand_id
1 'polypeptide(L)'
;VSKINDTGIIFDIKDDKLVSLVSSLDSTLILHSEYKSDFQFNTSLNIPDVKKLRHVLDTIEEESLEIDINSNNLEYSGNGVKFKYHLYEEGFITKPNINLEKINGFKFDVEFNLNKATIQRLFKGSTFASETNKIYFYTDGESLMGELTDRARHNTDNFTLSLGKADFKLEPIALNLDNLRLLSLLNDEIRVKINTEYGVVVFDIEENNIKLRYIISALTQ
;
A
#
# COMPACT_ATOMS: atom_id res chain seq x y z
N VAL A 1 -3.75 4.47 -3.00
CA VAL A 1 -3.60 5.74 -2.30
C VAL A 1 -4.93 6.23 -1.71
N SER A 2 -5.94 6.53 -2.51
CA SER A 2 -7.25 7.07 -2.06
C SER A 2 -8.02 6.20 -1.04
N LYS A 3 -7.60 4.98 -0.80
CA LYS A 3 -8.15 4.09 0.24
C LYS A 3 -7.40 4.18 1.56
N ILE A 4 -6.22 4.81 1.56
CA ILE A 4 -5.37 4.95 2.75
C ILE A 4 -5.63 6.30 3.41
N ASN A 5 -5.72 7.35 2.59
CA ASN A 5 -5.94 8.70 3.06
C ASN A 5 -6.85 9.44 2.06
N ASP A 6 -7.87 10.12 2.56
CA ASP A 6 -8.82 10.93 1.79
C ASP A 6 -8.67 12.45 2.01
N THR A 7 -7.72 12.87 2.85
CA THR A 7 -7.49 14.29 3.15
C THR A 7 -6.61 15.01 2.14
N GLY A 8 -6.25 14.34 1.07
CA GLY A 8 -5.38 14.85 0.02
C GLY A 8 -4.02 14.16 -0.02
N ILE A 9 -3.30 14.35 -1.11
CA ILE A 9 -1.99 13.73 -1.35
C ILE A 9 -1.06 14.69 -2.07
N ILE A 10 0.22 14.56 -1.80
CA ILE A 10 1.28 15.24 -2.55
C ILE A 10 1.93 14.23 -3.48
N PHE A 11 1.96 14.56 -4.78
CA PHE A 11 2.78 13.90 -5.77
C PHE A 11 3.98 14.79 -6.08
N ASP A 12 5.17 14.33 -5.75
CA ASP A 12 6.41 15.00 -6.10
C ASP A 12 6.93 14.40 -7.43
N ILE A 13 7.08 15.23 -8.46
CA ILE A 13 7.74 14.87 -9.72
C ILE A 13 9.17 15.34 -9.61
N LYS A 14 10.10 14.41 -9.63
CA LYS A 14 11.53 14.67 -9.52
C LYS A 14 12.36 13.51 -10.09
N ASP A 15 13.44 13.83 -10.80
CA ASP A 15 14.40 12.85 -11.32
C ASP A 15 13.71 11.73 -12.14
N ASP A 16 12.84 12.11 -13.08
CA ASP A 16 12.03 11.20 -13.94
C ASP A 16 11.12 10.25 -13.16
N LYS A 17 10.72 10.65 -11.96
CA LYS A 17 9.81 9.89 -11.11
C LYS A 17 8.69 10.77 -10.59
N LEU A 18 7.52 10.15 -10.48
CA LEU A 18 6.42 10.66 -9.67
C LEU A 18 6.39 9.84 -8.37
N VAL A 19 6.58 10.52 -7.25
CA VAL A 19 6.70 9.90 -5.93
C VAL A 19 5.58 10.38 -5.03
N SER A 20 5.03 9.49 -4.22
CA SER A 20 4.13 9.89 -3.14
C SER A 20 4.40 9.11 -1.86
N LEU A 21 4.16 9.75 -0.73
CA LEU A 21 4.20 9.16 0.60
C LEU A 21 2.90 9.47 1.32
N VAL A 22 2.17 8.41 1.69
CA VAL A 22 0.85 8.51 2.32
C VAL A 22 0.81 7.64 3.56
N SER A 23 0.16 8.10 4.62
CA SER A 23 -0.12 7.28 5.79
C SER A 23 -1.61 7.23 6.10
N SER A 24 -2.06 6.15 6.74
CA SER A 24 -3.36 6.11 7.41
C SER A 24 -3.40 7.11 8.56
N LEU A 25 -4.60 7.51 8.98
CA LEU A 25 -4.80 8.48 10.05
C LEU A 25 -4.15 8.05 11.38
N ASP A 26 -4.15 6.75 11.66
CA ASP A 26 -3.54 6.14 12.83
C ASP A 26 -2.05 5.82 12.66
N SER A 27 -1.48 6.13 11.49
CA SER A 27 -0.09 5.85 11.12
C SER A 27 0.33 4.38 11.18
N THR A 28 -0.63 3.44 11.22
CA THR A 28 -0.35 2.00 11.23
C THR A 28 -0.02 1.45 9.85
N LEU A 29 -0.39 2.18 8.81
CA LEU A 29 -0.12 1.86 7.41
C LEU A 29 0.49 3.05 6.70
N ILE A 30 1.59 2.82 6.01
CA ILE A 30 2.27 3.79 5.18
C ILE A 30 2.40 3.21 3.77
N LEU A 31 2.15 4.03 2.76
CA LEU A 31 2.44 3.70 1.36
C LEU A 31 3.44 4.71 0.82
N HIS A 32 4.57 4.20 0.36
CA HIS A 32 5.48 4.89 -0.54
C HIS A 32 5.30 4.35 -1.95
N SER A 33 5.02 5.22 -2.91
CA SER A 33 4.87 4.85 -4.32
C SER A 33 5.82 5.63 -5.19
N GLU A 34 6.44 4.95 -6.16
CA GLU A 34 7.24 5.55 -7.21
C GLU A 34 6.69 5.08 -8.57
N TYR A 35 6.52 6.00 -9.49
CA TYR A 35 6.26 5.74 -10.90
C TYR A 35 7.34 6.39 -11.74
N LYS A 36 8.04 5.61 -12.56
CA LYS A 36 9.06 6.11 -13.48
C LYS A 36 8.45 6.48 -14.81
N SER A 37 8.73 7.69 -15.28
CA SER A 37 8.35 8.17 -16.60
C SER A 37 9.32 9.25 -17.03
N ASP A 38 9.26 9.64 -18.29
CA ASP A 38 10.10 10.70 -18.86
C ASP A 38 9.50 12.08 -18.56
N PHE A 39 9.60 12.50 -17.30
CA PHE A 39 9.14 13.82 -16.87
C PHE A 39 10.21 14.87 -17.18
N GLN A 40 9.88 15.86 -18.01
CA GLN A 40 10.79 16.94 -18.42
C GLN A 40 10.87 18.11 -17.40
N PHE A 41 10.29 17.94 -16.21
CA PHE A 41 10.18 19.01 -15.22
C PHE A 41 10.09 18.45 -13.79
N ASN A 42 10.43 19.29 -12.82
CA ASN A 42 10.29 18.99 -11.40
C ASN A 42 9.17 19.87 -10.81
N THR A 43 8.23 19.27 -10.11
CA THR A 43 7.14 19.99 -9.43
C THR A 43 6.49 19.15 -8.34
N SER A 44 5.72 19.80 -7.47
CA SER A 44 4.86 19.11 -6.47
C SER A 44 3.41 19.42 -6.78
N LEU A 45 2.60 18.38 -6.85
CA LEU A 45 1.17 18.45 -7.09
C LEU A 45 0.41 18.16 -5.80
N ASN A 46 -0.23 19.16 -5.22
CA ASN A 46 -1.02 19.04 -4.00
C ASN A 46 -2.46 18.70 -4.36
N ILE A 47 -2.78 17.41 -4.46
CA ILE A 47 -4.07 16.88 -4.90
C ILE A 47 -5.05 16.85 -3.73
N PRO A 48 -6.12 17.68 -3.70
CA PRO A 48 -7.08 17.71 -2.60
C PRO A 48 -7.90 16.42 -2.47
N ASP A 49 -8.34 15.87 -3.59
CA ASP A 49 -9.24 14.72 -3.66
C ASP A 49 -8.84 13.79 -4.81
N VAL A 50 -8.08 12.75 -4.47
CA VAL A 50 -7.61 11.77 -5.46
C VAL A 50 -8.77 10.98 -6.08
N LYS A 51 -9.86 10.73 -5.32
CA LYS A 51 -11.02 9.99 -5.84
C LYS A 51 -11.71 10.81 -6.94
N LYS A 52 -11.90 12.10 -6.70
CA LYS A 52 -12.47 13.03 -7.69
C LYS A 52 -11.59 13.12 -8.93
N LEU A 53 -10.27 13.28 -8.75
CA LEU A 53 -9.36 13.33 -9.90
C LEU A 53 -9.41 12.02 -10.69
N ARG A 54 -9.36 10.88 -10.01
CA ARG A 54 -9.49 9.57 -10.64
C ARG A 54 -10.78 9.45 -11.44
N HIS A 55 -11.93 9.83 -10.86
CA HIS A 55 -13.21 9.70 -11.54
C HIS A 55 -13.26 10.49 -12.85
N VAL A 56 -12.67 11.69 -12.91
CA VAL A 56 -12.63 12.44 -14.16
C VAL A 56 -11.66 11.81 -15.16
N LEU A 57 -10.51 11.31 -14.71
CA LEU A 57 -9.57 10.61 -15.59
C LEU A 57 -10.16 9.31 -16.15
N ASP A 58 -10.94 8.57 -15.37
CA ASP A 58 -11.62 7.33 -15.78
C ASP A 58 -12.69 7.60 -16.89
N THR A 59 -13.07 8.86 -17.16
CA THR A 59 -13.98 9.23 -18.27
C THR A 59 -13.27 9.45 -19.60
N ILE A 60 -11.94 9.41 -19.60
CA ILE A 60 -11.15 9.68 -20.80
C ILE A 60 -10.68 8.33 -21.38
N GLU A 61 -11.10 8.04 -22.60
CA GLU A 61 -10.81 6.81 -23.32
C GLU A 61 -9.59 6.98 -24.23
N GLU A 62 -8.44 7.38 -23.65
CA GLU A 62 -7.17 7.56 -24.38
C GLU A 62 -6.07 6.72 -23.73
N GLU A 63 -5.19 6.15 -24.56
CA GLU A 63 -4.03 5.40 -24.08
C GLU A 63 -2.94 6.29 -23.49
N SER A 64 -2.87 7.56 -23.93
CA SER A 64 -1.95 8.57 -23.41
C SER A 64 -2.68 9.90 -23.23
N LEU A 65 -2.43 10.55 -22.10
CA LEU A 65 -3.05 11.82 -21.75
C LEU A 65 -2.00 12.93 -21.69
N GLU A 66 -2.28 14.04 -22.37
CA GLU A 66 -1.54 15.29 -22.19
C GLU A 66 -2.30 16.18 -21.24
N ILE A 67 -1.76 16.39 -20.04
CA ILE A 67 -2.36 17.21 -18.99
C ILE A 67 -1.49 18.44 -18.79
N ASP A 68 -2.07 19.61 -18.96
CA ASP A 68 -1.41 20.88 -18.64
C ASP A 68 -1.34 21.06 -17.13
N ILE A 69 -0.12 21.24 -16.62
CA ILE A 69 0.12 21.48 -15.21
C ILE A 69 0.40 22.96 -15.01
N ASN A 70 -0.53 23.65 -14.37
CA ASN A 70 -0.39 25.06 -14.00
C ASN A 70 -0.08 25.16 -12.48
N SER A 71 0.24 26.36 -12.02
CA SER A 71 0.60 26.61 -10.62
C SER A 71 -0.45 26.16 -9.59
N ASN A 72 -1.73 26.21 -9.95
CA ASN A 72 -2.84 25.91 -9.04
C ASN A 72 -3.92 24.99 -9.63
N ASN A 73 -3.69 24.40 -10.79
CA ASN A 73 -4.64 23.47 -11.40
C ASN A 73 -3.99 22.55 -12.43
N LEU A 74 -4.70 21.45 -12.69
CA LEU A 74 -4.48 20.55 -13.82
C LEU A 74 -5.58 20.82 -14.83
N GLU A 75 -5.25 20.95 -16.11
CA GLU A 75 -6.21 21.14 -17.19
C GLU A 75 -6.02 20.05 -18.26
N TYR A 76 -7.15 19.62 -18.82
CA TYR A 76 -7.17 18.72 -19.95
C TYR A 76 -8.24 19.15 -20.93
N SER A 77 -7.96 19.03 -22.22
CA SER A 77 -8.93 19.27 -23.29
C SER A 77 -8.65 18.34 -24.46
N GLY A 78 -9.45 17.29 -24.64
CA GLY A 78 -9.35 16.31 -25.71
C GLY A 78 -10.60 15.44 -25.81
N ASN A 79 -10.82 14.80 -26.96
CA ASN A 79 -11.90 13.83 -27.21
C ASN A 79 -13.29 14.23 -26.68
N GLY A 80 -13.63 15.51 -26.78
CA GLY A 80 -14.92 16.01 -26.27
C GLY A 80 -15.00 16.17 -24.75
N VAL A 81 -13.95 15.85 -24.02
CA VAL A 81 -13.84 16.06 -22.56
C VAL A 81 -12.96 17.27 -22.29
N LYS A 82 -13.43 18.13 -21.41
CA LYS A 82 -12.62 19.23 -20.87
C LYS A 82 -12.81 19.32 -19.37
N PHE A 83 -11.71 19.34 -18.62
CA PHE A 83 -11.78 19.59 -17.19
C PHE A 83 -10.70 20.55 -16.71
N LYS A 84 -10.98 21.15 -15.58
CA LYS A 84 -10.03 21.92 -14.78
C LYS A 84 -10.13 21.44 -13.34
N TYR A 85 -9.03 20.92 -12.81
CA TYR A 85 -8.95 20.39 -11.45
C TYR A 85 -8.04 21.29 -10.61
N HIS A 86 -8.58 21.90 -9.55
CA HIS A 86 -7.83 22.80 -8.70
C HIS A 86 -6.94 22.03 -7.72
N LEU A 87 -5.71 22.50 -7.59
CA LEU A 87 -4.73 22.01 -6.63
C LEU A 87 -4.80 22.85 -5.34
N TYR A 88 -4.40 22.27 -4.22
CA TYR A 88 -4.15 23.05 -3.02
C TYR A 88 -2.81 23.80 -3.10
N GLU A 89 -2.72 24.90 -2.39
CA GLU A 89 -1.46 25.59 -2.18
C GLU A 89 -0.53 24.76 -1.30
N GLU A 90 0.76 25.05 -1.36
CA GLU A 90 1.76 24.40 -0.50
C GLU A 90 1.42 24.60 0.98
N GLY A 91 1.59 23.55 1.78
CA GLY A 91 1.32 23.55 3.23
C GLY A 91 -0.10 23.16 3.64
N PHE A 92 -1.08 23.08 2.71
CA PHE A 92 -2.42 22.61 3.04
C PHE A 92 -2.51 21.10 3.25
N ILE A 93 -1.62 20.32 2.62
CA ILE A 93 -1.53 18.88 2.82
C ILE A 93 -0.28 18.58 3.65
N THR A 94 -0.46 17.92 4.78
CA THR A 94 0.67 17.54 5.64
C THR A 94 1.33 16.28 5.10
N LYS A 95 2.64 16.35 4.81
CA LYS A 95 3.44 15.15 4.51
C LYS A 95 3.59 14.30 5.78
N PRO A 96 3.44 12.97 5.66
CA PRO A 96 3.75 12.08 6.78
C PRO A 96 5.19 12.29 7.26
N ASN A 97 5.39 12.46 8.56
CA ASN A 97 6.72 12.60 9.16
C ASN A 97 7.38 11.23 9.33
N ILE A 98 7.81 10.64 8.23
CA ILE A 98 8.36 9.29 8.17
C ILE A 98 9.74 9.34 7.54
N ASN A 99 10.71 8.77 8.25
CA ASN A 99 12.06 8.62 7.73
C ASN A 99 12.19 7.27 7.01
N LEU A 100 12.01 7.29 5.67
CA LEU A 100 12.17 6.10 4.84
C LEU A 100 13.60 5.54 4.86
N GLU A 101 14.62 6.37 5.01
CA GLU A 101 16.01 5.93 5.11
C GLU A 101 16.22 5.08 6.37
N LYS A 102 15.60 5.47 7.49
CA LYS A 102 15.62 4.68 8.72
C LYS A 102 14.97 3.30 8.50
N ILE A 103 13.84 3.25 7.82
CA ILE A 103 13.14 1.98 7.51
C ILE A 103 13.98 1.12 6.56
N ASN A 104 14.61 1.73 5.55
CA ASN A 104 15.51 1.02 4.64
C ASN A 104 16.76 0.47 5.35
N GLY A 105 17.18 1.10 6.43
CA GLY A 105 18.30 0.65 7.27
C GLY A 105 17.94 -0.45 8.28
N PHE A 106 16.66 -0.85 8.40
CA PHE A 106 16.29 -1.94 9.28
C PHE A 106 16.87 -3.27 8.81
N LYS A 107 17.36 -4.04 9.76
CA LYS A 107 17.68 -5.44 9.53
C LYS A 107 16.38 -6.24 9.59
N PHE A 108 15.97 -6.79 8.48
CA PHE A 108 14.81 -7.67 8.42
C PHE A 108 15.24 -9.10 8.78
N ASP A 109 14.54 -9.72 9.73
CA ASP A 109 14.85 -11.05 10.25
C ASP A 109 14.28 -12.15 9.36
N VAL A 110 13.18 -11.83 8.69
CA VAL A 110 12.42 -12.77 7.87
C VAL A 110 12.07 -12.13 6.54
N GLU A 111 12.20 -12.91 5.46
CA GLU A 111 11.82 -12.51 4.13
C GLU A 111 11.19 -13.68 3.37
N PHE A 112 10.07 -13.43 2.67
CA PHE A 112 9.37 -14.41 1.85
C PHE A 112 8.53 -13.72 0.77
N ASN A 113 8.04 -14.52 -0.19
CA ASN A 113 7.18 -14.02 -1.25
C ASN A 113 5.74 -14.53 -1.07
N LEU A 114 4.78 -13.65 -1.35
CA LEU A 114 3.36 -13.98 -1.47
C LEU A 114 2.90 -13.71 -2.90
N ASN A 115 2.12 -14.63 -3.45
CA ASN A 115 1.47 -14.39 -4.74
C ASN A 115 0.01 -13.98 -4.56
N LYS A 116 -0.55 -13.38 -5.59
CA LYS A 116 -1.95 -12.92 -5.62
C LYS A 116 -2.96 -14.03 -5.26
N ALA A 117 -2.75 -15.24 -5.76
CA ALA A 117 -3.66 -16.35 -5.51
C ALA A 117 -3.71 -16.71 -4.02
N THR A 118 -2.57 -16.70 -3.35
CA THR A 118 -2.46 -16.94 -1.90
C THR A 118 -3.19 -15.85 -1.11
N ILE A 119 -2.97 -14.58 -1.48
CA ILE A 119 -3.65 -13.45 -0.84
C ILE A 119 -5.17 -13.53 -1.04
N GLN A 120 -5.63 -13.86 -2.24
CA GLN A 120 -7.07 -14.04 -2.51
C GLN A 120 -7.67 -15.19 -1.71
N ARG A 121 -6.92 -16.29 -1.49
CA ARG A 121 -7.37 -17.40 -0.62
C ARG A 121 -7.49 -16.98 0.84
N LEU A 122 -6.56 -16.19 1.36
CA LEU A 122 -6.67 -15.61 2.70
C LEU A 122 -7.92 -14.75 2.83
N PHE A 123 -8.21 -13.87 1.86
CA PHE A 123 -9.43 -13.04 1.90
C PHE A 123 -10.72 -13.85 1.75
N LYS A 124 -10.71 -14.93 0.98
CA LYS A 124 -11.85 -15.87 0.98
C LYS A 124 -12.03 -16.53 2.34
N GLY A 125 -10.92 -16.92 3.00
CA GLY A 125 -10.97 -17.47 4.36
C GLY A 125 -11.53 -16.48 5.40
N SER A 126 -11.36 -15.16 5.19
CA SER A 126 -11.89 -14.16 6.10
C SER A 126 -13.43 -14.09 6.14
N THR A 127 -14.12 -14.64 5.16
CA THR A 127 -15.58 -14.77 5.21
C THR A 127 -16.03 -15.84 6.20
N PHE A 128 -15.19 -16.86 6.42
CA PHE A 128 -15.42 -17.87 7.45
C PHE A 128 -15.06 -17.32 8.84
N ALA A 129 -13.86 -16.76 9.00
CA ALA A 129 -13.42 -16.15 10.25
C ALA A 129 -13.86 -14.68 10.34
N SER A 130 -15.16 -14.41 10.16
CA SER A 130 -15.73 -13.05 10.03
C SER A 130 -15.70 -12.24 11.34
N GLU A 131 -15.46 -12.88 12.47
CA GLU A 131 -15.44 -12.26 13.80
C GLU A 131 -14.12 -11.57 14.12
N THR A 132 -13.09 -11.75 13.26
CA THR A 132 -11.77 -11.18 13.45
C THR A 132 -11.37 -10.30 12.30
N ASN A 133 -10.61 -9.25 12.63
CA ASN A 133 -9.90 -8.42 11.67
C ASN A 133 -8.37 -8.58 11.82
N LYS A 134 -7.94 -9.74 12.35
CA LYS A 134 -6.53 -10.04 12.59
C LYS A 134 -6.09 -11.20 11.71
N ILE A 135 -4.87 -11.08 11.19
CA ILE A 135 -4.14 -12.16 10.55
C ILE A 135 -2.79 -12.32 11.24
N TYR A 136 -2.43 -13.55 11.51
CA TYR A 136 -1.12 -13.91 12.07
C TYR A 136 -0.28 -14.58 11.00
N PHE A 137 0.96 -14.12 10.85
CA PHE A 137 2.00 -14.83 10.11
C PHE A 137 2.93 -15.50 11.13
N TYR A 138 3.22 -16.79 10.93
CA TYR A 138 4.13 -17.55 11.77
C TYR A 138 4.64 -18.80 11.04
N THR A 139 5.61 -19.49 11.61
CA THR A 139 6.06 -20.80 11.09
C THR A 139 5.71 -21.91 12.07
N ASP A 140 5.26 -23.06 11.55
CA ASP A 140 4.96 -24.27 12.32
C ASP A 140 6.16 -25.23 12.42
N GLY A 141 7.31 -24.83 11.89
CA GLY A 141 8.57 -25.61 11.84
C GLY A 141 8.92 -26.12 10.44
N GLU A 142 7.95 -26.21 9.52
CA GLU A 142 8.16 -26.66 8.14
C GLU A 142 7.58 -25.65 7.11
N SER A 143 6.51 -24.97 7.49
CA SER A 143 5.77 -24.09 6.60
C SER A 143 5.53 -22.71 7.21
N LEU A 144 5.51 -21.72 6.36
CA LEU A 144 4.95 -20.40 6.69
C LEU A 144 3.44 -20.50 6.66
N MET A 145 2.80 -20.05 7.70
CA MET A 145 1.35 -20.09 7.91
C MET A 145 0.75 -18.68 7.96
N GLY A 146 -0.44 -18.54 7.40
CA GLY A 146 -1.31 -17.38 7.59
C GLY A 146 -2.58 -17.82 8.31
N GLU A 147 -2.87 -17.27 9.48
CA GLU A 147 -3.99 -17.64 10.32
C GLU A 147 -4.89 -16.45 10.58
N LEU A 148 -6.17 -16.61 10.26
CA LEU A 148 -7.24 -15.66 10.55
C LEU A 148 -7.98 -16.12 11.79
N THR A 149 -7.78 -15.42 12.90
CA THR A 149 -8.43 -15.69 14.19
C THR A 149 -8.18 -14.52 15.15
N ASP A 150 -8.82 -14.51 16.29
CA ASP A 150 -8.45 -13.65 17.42
C ASP A 150 -7.93 -14.52 18.57
N ARG A 151 -6.62 -14.68 18.65
CA ARG A 151 -5.95 -15.51 19.68
C ARG A 151 -6.21 -15.04 21.13
N ALA A 152 -6.68 -13.78 21.29
CA ALA A 152 -7.04 -13.26 22.61
C ALA A 152 -8.46 -13.68 23.06
N ARG A 153 -9.26 -14.25 22.17
CA ARG A 153 -10.64 -14.67 22.46
C ARG A 153 -10.76 -16.19 22.44
N HIS A 154 -11.48 -16.72 23.42
CA HIS A 154 -11.92 -18.11 23.39
C HIS A 154 -13.13 -18.26 22.46
N ASN A 155 -13.23 -19.38 21.76
CA ASN A 155 -14.34 -19.72 20.85
C ASN A 155 -14.48 -18.81 19.62
N THR A 156 -13.35 -18.39 19.02
CA THR A 156 -13.35 -17.74 17.70
C THR A 156 -13.10 -18.78 16.62
N ASP A 157 -13.74 -18.60 15.48
CA ASP A 157 -13.43 -19.37 14.28
C ASP A 157 -11.98 -19.15 13.86
N ASN A 158 -11.38 -20.18 13.31
CA ASN A 158 -10.01 -20.16 12.85
C ASN A 158 -9.93 -20.65 11.40
N PHE A 159 -9.30 -19.88 10.55
CA PHE A 159 -8.95 -20.29 9.20
C PHE A 159 -7.43 -20.19 9.02
N THR A 160 -6.78 -21.32 8.78
CA THR A 160 -5.33 -21.38 8.58
C THR A 160 -5.00 -21.83 7.17
N LEU A 161 -4.04 -21.17 6.54
CA LEU A 161 -3.55 -21.46 5.21
C LEU A 161 -2.02 -21.58 5.22
N SER A 162 -1.49 -22.69 4.67
CA SER A 162 -0.06 -22.75 4.36
C SER A 162 0.26 -21.83 3.18
N LEU A 163 1.24 -20.96 3.37
CA LEU A 163 1.71 -19.96 2.41
C LEU A 163 2.92 -20.45 1.62
N GLY A 164 3.57 -21.53 2.08
CA GLY A 164 4.73 -22.14 1.46
C GLY A 164 5.69 -22.77 2.47
N LYS A 165 6.77 -23.35 1.99
CA LYS A 165 7.84 -23.87 2.86
C LYS A 165 8.59 -22.71 3.50
N ALA A 166 9.04 -22.90 4.73
CA ALA A 166 9.86 -21.96 5.47
C ALA A 166 11.13 -22.64 5.99
N ASP A 167 12.26 -22.02 5.76
CA ASP A 167 13.56 -22.40 6.29
C ASP A 167 14.03 -21.46 7.42
N PHE A 168 13.10 -20.68 7.94
CA PHE A 168 13.29 -19.72 9.03
C PHE A 168 12.26 -19.93 10.12
N LYS A 169 12.53 -19.40 11.31
CA LYS A 169 11.58 -19.37 12.42
C LYS A 169 10.94 -17.99 12.54
N LEU A 170 9.63 -17.96 12.63
CA LEU A 170 8.85 -16.75 12.86
C LEU A 170 7.81 -17.01 13.95
N GLU A 171 7.95 -16.31 15.08
CA GLU A 171 6.90 -16.28 16.09
C GLU A 171 5.68 -15.52 15.55
N PRO A 172 4.47 -15.79 16.03
CA PRO A 172 3.26 -15.16 15.51
C PRO A 172 3.31 -13.64 15.54
N ILE A 173 3.22 -13.02 14.37
CA ILE A 173 3.10 -11.57 14.21
C ILE A 173 1.71 -11.23 13.69
N ALA A 174 0.97 -10.40 14.40
CA ALA A 174 -0.40 -10.03 14.08
C ALA A 174 -0.45 -8.74 13.26
N LEU A 175 -1.23 -8.75 12.17
CA LEU A 175 -1.52 -7.57 11.36
C LEU A 175 -3.02 -7.34 11.26
N ASN A 176 -3.40 -6.09 11.02
CA ASN A 176 -4.77 -5.74 10.67
C ASN A 176 -5.07 -6.23 9.25
N LEU A 177 -6.09 -7.08 9.10
CA LEU A 177 -6.48 -7.67 7.83
C LEU A 177 -6.93 -6.61 6.80
N ASP A 178 -7.57 -5.53 7.23
CA ASP A 178 -8.02 -4.47 6.32
C ASP A 178 -6.83 -3.76 5.64
N ASN A 179 -5.71 -3.62 6.34
CA ASN A 179 -4.49 -3.08 5.75
C ASN A 179 -3.97 -3.98 4.62
N LEU A 180 -4.10 -5.31 4.76
CA LEU A 180 -3.71 -6.26 3.71
C LEU A 180 -4.69 -6.31 2.54
N ARG A 181 -5.96 -5.92 2.71
CA ARG A 181 -6.93 -5.88 1.61
C ARG A 181 -6.51 -4.96 0.47
N LEU A 182 -5.67 -3.96 0.75
CA LEU A 182 -5.11 -3.07 -0.27
C LEU A 182 -4.17 -3.82 -1.24
N LEU A 183 -3.50 -4.88 -0.76
CA LEU A 183 -2.59 -5.70 -1.58
C LEU A 183 -3.35 -6.57 -2.59
N SER A 184 -4.63 -6.89 -2.36
CA SER A 184 -5.44 -7.71 -3.26
C SER A 184 -5.73 -7.07 -4.61
N LEU A 185 -5.50 -5.77 -4.74
CA LEU A 185 -5.69 -4.99 -5.98
C LEU A 185 -4.52 -5.12 -6.94
N LEU A 186 -3.43 -5.75 -6.52
CA LEU A 186 -2.17 -5.84 -7.24
C LEU A 186 -2.07 -7.18 -7.99
N ASN A 187 -1.31 -7.22 -9.06
CA ASN A 187 -1.29 -8.38 -9.95
C ASN A 187 -0.10 -9.31 -9.76
N ASP A 188 0.96 -8.86 -9.08
CA ASP A 188 2.25 -9.52 -9.06
C ASP A 188 2.62 -10.21 -7.74
N GLU A 189 3.82 -10.77 -7.75
CA GLU A 189 4.46 -11.32 -6.57
C GLU A 189 4.82 -10.19 -5.59
N ILE A 190 4.52 -10.41 -4.33
CA ILE A 190 4.75 -9.46 -3.24
C ILE A 190 5.87 -9.97 -2.38
N ARG A 191 6.95 -9.23 -2.31
CA ARG A 191 8.06 -9.51 -1.40
C ARG A 191 7.74 -8.97 -0.02
N VAL A 192 7.70 -9.85 0.96
CA VAL A 192 7.40 -9.53 2.36
C VAL A 192 8.67 -9.56 3.18
N LYS A 193 8.90 -8.53 3.97
CA LYS A 193 10.04 -8.43 4.90
C LYS A 193 9.53 -8.09 6.28
N ILE A 194 10.01 -8.78 7.30
CA ILE A 194 9.58 -8.59 8.68
C ILE A 194 10.78 -8.22 9.54
N ASN A 195 10.64 -7.14 10.29
CA ASN A 195 11.50 -6.84 11.42
C ASN A 195 10.70 -7.15 12.69
N THR A 196 11.10 -8.20 13.40
CA THR A 196 10.38 -8.70 14.58
C THR A 196 10.61 -7.82 15.81
N GLU A 197 11.76 -7.16 15.90
CA GLU A 197 12.11 -6.28 17.02
C GLU A 197 11.21 -5.05 17.09
N TYR A 198 10.96 -4.40 15.94
CA TYR A 198 10.12 -3.21 15.86
C TYR A 198 8.67 -3.50 15.47
N GLY A 199 8.32 -4.76 15.21
CA GLY A 199 6.98 -5.14 14.76
C GLY A 199 6.59 -4.46 13.45
N VAL A 200 7.53 -4.38 12.49
CA VAL A 200 7.31 -3.74 11.19
C VAL A 200 7.31 -4.78 10.09
N VAL A 201 6.27 -4.76 9.26
CA VAL A 201 6.15 -5.61 8.07
C VAL A 201 6.11 -4.74 6.83
N VAL A 202 7.00 -5.02 5.89
CA VAL A 202 7.12 -4.31 4.61
C VAL A 202 6.69 -5.23 3.48
N PHE A 203 5.81 -4.74 2.63
CA PHE A 203 5.37 -5.41 1.40
C PHE A 203 5.88 -4.59 0.21
N ASP A 204 6.86 -5.11 -0.48
CA ASP A 204 7.44 -4.51 -1.69
C ASP A 204 6.83 -5.15 -2.94
N ILE A 205 6.39 -4.32 -3.88
CA ILE A 205 5.80 -4.71 -5.14
C ILE A 205 6.47 -3.88 -6.25
N GLU A 206 6.97 -4.56 -7.26
CA GLU A 206 7.53 -3.92 -8.44
C GLU A 206 6.83 -4.46 -9.68
N GLU A 207 6.19 -3.58 -10.44
CA GLU A 207 5.51 -3.91 -11.70
C GLU A 207 5.86 -2.85 -12.74
N ASN A 208 6.54 -3.25 -13.82
CA ASN A 208 6.95 -2.35 -14.90
C ASN A 208 7.66 -1.09 -14.36
N ASN A 209 7.00 0.06 -14.50
CA ASN A 209 7.52 1.36 -14.05
C ASN A 209 7.06 1.76 -12.64
N ILE A 210 6.29 0.89 -11.95
CA ILE A 210 5.70 1.17 -10.65
C ILE A 210 6.43 0.41 -9.56
N LYS A 211 6.78 1.10 -8.48
CA LYS A 211 7.24 0.51 -7.23
C LYS A 211 6.31 0.94 -6.11
N LEU A 212 5.76 -0.03 -5.39
CA LEU A 212 4.92 0.21 -4.22
C LEU A 212 5.56 -0.43 -3.01
N ARG A 213 5.65 0.31 -1.94
CA ARG A 213 6.09 -0.17 -0.64
C ARG A 213 5.04 0.14 0.40
N TYR A 214 4.38 -0.89 0.90
CA TYR A 214 3.50 -0.79 2.06
C TYR A 214 4.29 -1.14 3.31
N ILE A 215 4.21 -0.29 4.31
CA ILE A 215 4.84 -0.49 5.61
C ILE A 215 3.71 -0.54 6.62
N ILE A 216 3.59 -1.67 7.32
CA ILE A 216 2.49 -1.95 8.23
C ILE A 216 3.08 -2.23 9.60
N SER A 217 2.57 -1.54 10.62
CA SER A 217 2.89 -1.86 12.02
C SER A 217 2.12 -3.08 12.48
N ALA A 218 2.81 -4.00 13.14
CA ALA A 218 2.17 -5.12 13.80
C ALA A 218 1.25 -4.63 14.93
N LEU A 219 0.18 -5.39 15.17
CA LEU A 219 -0.68 -5.15 16.31
C LEU A 219 0.06 -5.53 17.60
N THR A 220 -0.03 -4.70 18.60
CA THR A 220 0.45 -5.05 19.96
C THR A 220 -0.40 -6.20 20.50
N GLN A 221 0.28 -7.23 20.99
CA GLN A 221 -0.36 -8.38 21.64
C GLN A 221 -0.83 -8.01 23.04
#